data_f6f3e7090cf8708103d5d3e595b800b8
#
_entry.id   f6f3e7090cf8708103d5d3e595b800b8
#
_cell.length_a   1.000
_cell.length_b   1.000
_cell.length_c   1.000
_cell.angle_alpha   90.00
_cell.angle_beta   90.00
_cell.angle_gamma   90.00
#
_symmetry.space_group_name_H-M   'P 1'
#
loop_
_entity.id
_entity.type
_entity.pdbx_description
1 polymer ?
#
loop_
_entity_poly.entity_id
_entity_poly.type
_entity_poly.pdbx_seq_one_letter_code
_entity_poly.pdbx_strand_id
1 'polypeptide(L)'
;MLDALDAPQKDELFHTDERTLYQYLDRAAVDFVRETRCLTKTVVLTTVAAQQAYDLPADFIELYLKNRNDRFTVKYYDGSDYFWPLLTSFDRIFRGNLTDNQDYPLRFAIIDKLSQPALINGTTTAAGAKTAGQCILTDGAKAFLTTNLVYPRDVVHNVADKSDGLVLSVTDATHLVTALFTGKKNAFGNGDSYVIQRATAKQLYLDAPSETDGHTITVPYICMPDPVYSDYGFWRLPATYCHGIACEAAFLFQNREGDYVSADRHHILFTQEIRRMRSEQARAALQPGAGRY
;
A
#
# COMPACT_ATOMS: atom_id res chain seq x y z
N MET A 1 8.99 4.18 21.10
CA MET A 1 9.22 2.81 20.67
C MET A 1 10.31 2.11 21.50
N LEU A 2 11.51 2.68 21.64
CA LEU A 2 12.59 2.08 22.42
C LEU A 2 12.19 1.81 23.87
N ASP A 3 11.42 2.72 24.48
CA ASP A 3 10.89 2.55 25.83
C ASP A 3 9.89 1.38 25.95
N ALA A 4 9.25 0.99 24.86
CA ALA A 4 8.34 -0.16 24.81
C ALA A 4 9.07 -1.50 24.64
N LEU A 5 10.35 -1.48 24.23
CA LEU A 5 11.13 -2.68 23.99
C LEU A 5 11.83 -3.24 25.23
N ASP A 6 11.75 -2.55 26.39
CA ASP A 6 12.50 -2.90 27.62
C ASP A 6 13.99 -3.19 27.33
N ALA A 7 14.54 -2.57 26.29
CA ALA A 7 15.89 -2.84 25.85
C ALA A 7 16.89 -2.09 26.73
N PRO A 8 17.92 -2.76 27.24
CA PRO A 8 18.82 -2.18 28.21
C PRO A 8 19.67 -1.03 27.68
N GLN A 9 19.93 -0.97 26.39
CA GLN A 9 20.69 0.12 25.78
C GLN A 9 20.34 0.34 24.31
N LYS A 10 20.22 1.60 23.93
CA LYS A 10 19.96 2.03 22.55
C LYS A 10 21.01 1.51 21.56
N ASP A 11 22.28 1.45 22.00
CA ASP A 11 23.40 1.06 21.17
C ASP A 11 23.42 -0.44 20.84
N GLU A 12 22.89 -1.31 21.68
CA GLU A 12 22.78 -2.74 21.40
C GLU A 12 21.71 -3.08 20.38
N LEU A 13 20.63 -2.32 20.33
CA LEU A 13 19.58 -2.46 19.31
C LEU A 13 20.03 -1.95 17.94
N PHE A 14 20.87 -0.94 17.88
CA PHE A 14 21.37 -0.36 16.65
C PHE A 14 22.54 -1.14 16.03
N HIS A 15 23.21 -2.00 16.79
CA HIS A 15 24.16 -2.97 16.24
C HIS A 15 23.47 -4.08 15.42
N THR A 16 22.20 -4.32 15.63
CA THR A 16 21.36 -5.12 14.77
C THR A 16 20.64 -4.20 13.79
N ASP A 17 21.28 -3.95 12.66
CA ASP A 17 20.70 -3.37 11.43
C ASP A 17 19.42 -2.53 11.63
N GLU A 18 19.53 -1.19 11.62
CA GLU A 18 18.41 -0.23 11.68
C GLU A 18 17.24 -0.63 10.76
N ARG A 19 17.56 -1.28 9.63
CA ARG A 19 16.61 -1.84 8.69
C ARG A 19 15.65 -2.84 9.34
N THR A 20 16.13 -3.68 10.23
CA THR A 20 15.30 -4.67 10.92
C THR A 20 14.26 -3.99 11.81
N LEU A 21 14.65 -2.93 12.50
CA LEU A 21 13.74 -2.14 13.33
C LEU A 21 12.64 -1.46 12.49
N TYR A 22 13.02 -0.84 11.37
CA TYR A 22 12.05 -0.25 10.45
C TYR A 22 11.12 -1.30 9.85
N GLN A 23 11.59 -2.51 9.55
CA GLN A 23 10.75 -3.60 9.06
C GLN A 23 9.69 -4.01 10.08
N TYR A 24 10.03 -4.09 11.37
CA TYR A 24 9.05 -4.39 12.41
C TYR A 24 8.03 -3.27 12.58
N LEU A 25 8.47 -2.02 12.55
CA LEU A 25 7.57 -0.87 12.61
C LEU A 25 6.61 -0.83 11.41
N ASP A 26 7.12 -1.05 10.22
CA ASP A 26 6.32 -1.06 9.01
C ASP A 26 5.29 -2.20 9.03
N ARG A 27 5.71 -3.40 9.41
CA ARG A 27 4.83 -4.55 9.56
C ARG A 27 3.75 -4.30 10.61
N ALA A 28 4.14 -3.81 11.79
CA ALA A 28 3.21 -3.48 12.86
C ALA A 28 2.18 -2.42 12.43
N ALA A 29 2.60 -1.40 11.68
CA ALA A 29 1.70 -0.38 11.15
C ALA A 29 0.70 -0.97 10.14
N VAL A 30 1.15 -1.88 9.26
CA VAL A 30 0.27 -2.59 8.31
C VAL A 30 -0.75 -3.47 9.05
N ASP A 31 -0.30 -4.24 10.05
CA ASP A 31 -1.17 -5.12 10.84
C ASP A 31 -2.20 -4.30 11.63
N PHE A 32 -1.77 -3.17 12.22
CA PHE A 32 -2.68 -2.24 12.88
C PHE A 32 -3.77 -1.70 11.95
N VAL A 33 -3.39 -1.25 10.76
CA VAL A 33 -4.36 -0.73 9.78
C VAL A 33 -5.30 -1.84 9.27
N ARG A 34 -4.78 -3.04 9.03
CA ARG A 34 -5.59 -4.19 8.60
C ARG A 34 -6.65 -4.53 9.65
N GLU A 35 -6.29 -4.52 10.92
CA GLU A 35 -7.20 -4.81 12.02
C GLU A 35 -8.21 -3.68 12.27
N THR A 36 -7.78 -2.44 12.22
CA THR A 36 -8.64 -1.29 12.55
C THR A 36 -9.39 -0.73 11.35
N ARG A 37 -8.93 -0.99 10.10
CA ARG A 37 -9.47 -0.42 8.85
C ARG A 37 -9.50 1.12 8.86
N CYS A 38 -8.56 1.76 9.55
CA CYS A 38 -8.57 3.20 9.80
C CYS A 38 -8.08 4.06 8.64
N LEU A 39 -7.39 3.46 7.65
CA LEU A 39 -6.91 4.17 6.47
C LEU A 39 -7.68 3.77 5.23
N THR A 40 -8.32 4.75 4.59
CA THR A 40 -9.06 4.53 3.35
C THR A 40 -8.53 5.43 2.25
N LYS A 41 -8.47 4.89 1.05
CA LYS A 41 -8.16 5.62 -0.18
C LYS A 41 -9.17 5.26 -1.27
N THR A 42 -9.15 6.03 -2.33
CA THR A 42 -9.89 5.74 -3.55
C THR A 42 -8.92 5.77 -4.72
N VAL A 43 -8.95 4.75 -5.56
CA VAL A 43 -8.24 4.75 -6.84
C VAL A 43 -9.25 4.84 -7.97
N VAL A 44 -8.90 5.61 -9.00
CA VAL A 44 -9.65 5.67 -10.25
C VAL A 44 -8.81 4.98 -11.32
N LEU A 45 -9.35 3.90 -11.87
CA LEU A 45 -8.75 3.14 -12.96
C LEU A 45 -9.44 3.56 -14.25
N THR A 46 -8.68 3.73 -15.32
CA THR A 46 -9.23 4.02 -16.66
C THR A 46 -9.34 2.72 -17.43
N THR A 47 -10.46 2.50 -18.08
CA THR A 47 -10.67 1.31 -18.89
C THR A 47 -9.89 1.37 -20.20
N VAL A 48 -9.49 0.19 -20.64
CA VAL A 48 -8.91 -0.07 -21.96
C VAL A 48 -9.81 -1.07 -22.66
N ALA A 49 -10.13 -0.83 -23.93
CA ALA A 49 -11.00 -1.72 -24.70
C ALA A 49 -10.48 -3.16 -24.70
N ALA A 50 -11.37 -4.10 -24.56
CA ALA A 50 -11.10 -5.53 -24.47
C ALA A 50 -10.29 -5.98 -23.22
N GLN A 51 -9.97 -5.09 -22.27
CA GLN A 51 -9.27 -5.43 -21.04
C GLN A 51 -10.27 -5.74 -19.92
N GLN A 52 -10.07 -6.87 -19.22
CA GLN A 52 -10.89 -7.29 -18.09
C GLN A 52 -10.18 -7.12 -16.74
N ALA A 53 -8.84 -7.21 -16.71
CA ALA A 53 -8.03 -7.18 -15.49
C ALA A 53 -7.31 -5.85 -15.34
N TYR A 54 -7.48 -5.21 -14.19
CA TYR A 54 -6.89 -3.91 -13.85
C TYR A 54 -6.06 -4.04 -12.58
N ASP A 55 -4.80 -3.62 -12.62
CA ASP A 55 -3.91 -3.64 -11.47
C ASP A 55 -4.42 -2.68 -10.41
N LEU A 56 -4.51 -3.16 -9.16
CA LEU A 56 -4.76 -2.33 -8.00
C LEU A 56 -3.46 -1.75 -7.45
N PRO A 57 -3.52 -0.64 -6.69
CA PRO A 57 -2.32 -0.05 -6.07
C PRO A 57 -1.55 -1.05 -5.20
N ALA A 58 -0.23 -0.86 -5.08
CA ALA A 58 0.62 -1.70 -4.26
C ALA A 58 0.27 -1.65 -2.76
N ASP A 59 -0.33 -0.54 -2.32
CA ASP A 59 -0.79 -0.34 -0.95
C ASP A 59 -2.21 -0.89 -0.69
N PHE A 60 -2.81 -1.60 -1.65
CA PHE A 60 -4.15 -2.18 -1.50
C PHE A 60 -4.14 -3.35 -0.50
N ILE A 61 -4.98 -3.27 0.53
CA ILE A 61 -5.23 -4.37 1.48
C ILE A 61 -6.51 -5.10 1.10
N GLU A 62 -7.63 -4.40 1.14
CA GLU A 62 -8.97 -4.93 0.84
C GLU A 62 -9.93 -3.82 0.41
N LEU A 63 -11.06 -4.17 -0.17
CA LEU A 63 -12.10 -3.21 -0.50
C LEU A 63 -12.66 -2.55 0.77
N TYR A 64 -12.91 -1.24 0.69
CA TYR A 64 -13.67 -0.56 1.71
C TYR A 64 -15.16 -0.89 1.55
N LEU A 65 -15.69 -1.70 2.46
CA LEU A 65 -17.11 -2.02 2.51
C LEU A 65 -17.74 -1.23 3.66
N LYS A 66 -18.72 -0.40 3.36
CA LYS A 66 -19.44 0.39 4.37
C LYS A 66 -20.10 -0.52 5.43
N ASN A 67 -20.52 -1.70 5.02
CA ASN A 67 -20.95 -2.78 5.90
C ASN A 67 -20.62 -4.14 5.23
N ARG A 68 -20.65 -5.24 6.00
CA ARG A 68 -20.27 -6.57 5.50
C ARG A 68 -21.13 -7.09 4.34
N ASN A 69 -22.32 -6.56 4.17
CA ASN A 69 -23.27 -6.95 3.13
C ASN A 69 -23.22 -6.03 1.91
N ASP A 70 -22.43 -4.96 1.97
CA ASP A 70 -22.29 -4.02 0.87
C ASP A 70 -21.40 -4.63 -0.22
N ARG A 71 -22.03 -5.06 -1.30
CA ARG A 71 -21.38 -5.65 -2.47
C ARG A 71 -21.27 -4.70 -3.65
N PHE A 72 -21.81 -3.47 -3.52
CA PHE A 72 -21.87 -2.46 -4.57
C PHE A 72 -20.97 -1.28 -4.25
N THR A 73 -19.73 -1.55 -3.84
CA THR A 73 -18.79 -0.52 -3.40
C THR A 73 -17.98 0.09 -4.54
N VAL A 74 -17.77 -0.67 -5.62
CA VAL A 74 -17.08 -0.19 -6.83
C VAL A 74 -18.07 0.54 -7.73
N LYS A 75 -17.64 1.66 -8.31
CA LYS A 75 -18.43 2.50 -9.18
C LYS A 75 -17.82 2.53 -10.56
N TYR A 76 -18.58 2.21 -11.56
CA TYR A 76 -18.22 2.30 -12.96
C TYR A 76 -18.93 3.49 -13.61
N TYR A 77 -18.22 4.27 -14.43
CA TYR A 77 -18.75 5.41 -15.17
C TYR A 77 -18.41 5.25 -16.65
N ASP A 78 -19.39 5.23 -17.51
CA ASP A 78 -19.25 5.01 -18.95
C ASP A 78 -19.10 6.29 -19.79
N GLY A 79 -18.99 7.44 -19.11
CA GLY A 79 -18.97 8.76 -19.75
C GLY A 79 -20.31 9.48 -19.67
N SER A 80 -21.40 8.77 -19.41
CA SER A 80 -22.78 9.29 -19.29
C SER A 80 -23.43 8.91 -17.98
N ASP A 81 -23.40 7.63 -17.64
CA ASP A 81 -24.10 7.06 -16.50
C ASP A 81 -23.18 6.33 -15.53
N TYR A 82 -23.68 6.12 -14.31
CA TYR A 82 -22.99 5.41 -13.24
C TYR A 82 -23.62 4.05 -13.00
N PHE A 83 -22.79 3.02 -12.92
CA PHE A 83 -23.17 1.66 -12.59
C PHE A 83 -22.43 1.19 -11.35
N TRP A 84 -23.01 0.22 -10.64
CA TRP A 84 -22.39 -0.39 -9.46
C TRP A 84 -22.30 -1.90 -9.66
N PRO A 85 -21.18 -2.39 -10.23
CA PRO A 85 -20.95 -3.82 -10.40
C PRO A 85 -21.01 -4.56 -9.07
N LEU A 86 -21.54 -5.77 -9.09
CA LEU A 86 -21.66 -6.61 -7.91
C LEU A 86 -20.37 -7.36 -7.60
N LEU A 87 -19.83 -7.20 -6.40
CA LEU A 87 -18.72 -8.02 -5.92
C LEU A 87 -19.11 -9.49 -5.86
N THR A 88 -18.34 -10.35 -6.52
CA THR A 88 -18.56 -11.79 -6.60
C THR A 88 -17.24 -12.56 -6.50
N SER A 89 -17.29 -13.89 -6.45
CA SER A 89 -16.10 -14.72 -6.56
C SER A 89 -15.65 -14.85 -8.00
N PHE A 90 -14.34 -15.00 -8.22
CA PHE A 90 -13.75 -15.21 -9.54
C PHE A 90 -14.36 -16.43 -10.27
N ASP A 91 -14.62 -17.53 -9.55
CA ASP A 91 -15.25 -18.71 -10.12
C ASP A 91 -16.62 -18.44 -10.75
N ARG A 92 -17.39 -17.53 -10.17
CA ARG A 92 -18.70 -17.14 -10.73
C ARG A 92 -18.58 -16.32 -11.99
N ILE A 93 -17.53 -15.52 -12.10
CA ILE A 93 -17.22 -14.78 -13.33
C ILE A 93 -16.78 -15.77 -14.42
N PHE A 94 -15.83 -16.64 -14.08
CA PHE A 94 -15.23 -17.57 -15.03
C PHE A 94 -16.21 -18.65 -15.55
N ARG A 95 -17.12 -19.12 -14.70
CA ARG A 95 -18.14 -20.13 -15.10
C ARG A 95 -19.39 -19.53 -15.74
N GLY A 96 -19.61 -18.23 -15.54
CA GLY A 96 -20.71 -17.53 -16.20
C GLY A 96 -20.28 -17.26 -17.65
N ASN A 97 -20.79 -18.03 -18.60
CA ASN A 97 -20.73 -17.67 -20.01
C ASN A 97 -21.58 -16.42 -20.24
N LEU A 98 -21.07 -15.27 -19.82
CA LEU A 98 -21.67 -13.98 -20.13
C LEU A 98 -21.22 -13.58 -21.53
N THR A 99 -21.73 -14.30 -22.52
CA THR A 99 -21.61 -13.97 -23.94
C THR A 99 -22.63 -12.92 -24.38
N ASP A 100 -23.42 -12.42 -23.43
CA ASP A 100 -24.34 -11.33 -23.75
C ASP A 100 -23.56 -10.03 -23.84
N ASN A 101 -23.66 -9.40 -24.99
CA ASN A 101 -23.19 -8.05 -25.28
C ASN A 101 -23.74 -7.07 -24.27
N GLN A 102 -23.03 -6.85 -23.19
CA GLN A 102 -23.37 -5.85 -22.19
C GLN A 102 -22.35 -4.73 -22.29
N ASP A 103 -22.81 -3.55 -22.55
CA ASP A 103 -21.99 -2.34 -22.72
C ASP A 103 -21.21 -1.97 -21.46
N TYR A 104 -21.52 -2.60 -20.31
CA TYR A 104 -20.88 -2.34 -19.03
C TYR A 104 -20.80 -3.60 -18.13
N PRO A 105 -19.79 -3.69 -17.24
CA PRO A 105 -19.64 -4.84 -16.36
C PRO A 105 -20.71 -4.87 -15.27
N LEU A 106 -21.34 -6.03 -15.09
CA LEU A 106 -22.34 -6.26 -14.02
C LEU A 106 -21.69 -6.78 -12.73
N ARG A 107 -20.54 -7.43 -12.82
CA ARG A 107 -19.87 -8.09 -11.71
C ARG A 107 -18.37 -7.83 -11.76
N PHE A 108 -17.75 -7.90 -10.60
CA PHE A 108 -16.31 -7.88 -10.49
C PHE A 108 -15.82 -8.80 -9.37
N ALA A 109 -14.56 -9.19 -9.45
CA ALA A 109 -13.86 -9.90 -8.39
C ALA A 109 -12.52 -9.24 -8.11
N ILE A 110 -12.02 -9.39 -6.89
CA ILE A 110 -10.63 -9.10 -6.56
C ILE A 110 -9.88 -10.42 -6.54
N ILE A 111 -8.84 -10.50 -7.34
CA ILE A 111 -8.01 -11.70 -7.49
C ILE A 111 -6.55 -11.39 -7.18
N ASP A 112 -5.80 -12.43 -6.86
CA ASP A 112 -4.35 -12.34 -6.82
C ASP A 112 -3.81 -12.21 -8.25
N LYS A 113 -2.79 -11.39 -8.43
CA LYS A 113 -2.16 -11.21 -9.73
C LYS A 113 -1.44 -12.50 -10.13
N LEU A 114 -1.85 -13.08 -11.26
CA LEU A 114 -1.33 -14.35 -11.76
C LEU A 114 -0.04 -14.19 -12.57
N SER A 115 0.27 -12.98 -13.00
CA SER A 115 1.47 -12.66 -13.79
C SER A 115 2.46 -11.82 -12.97
N GLN A 116 3.75 -11.96 -13.27
CA GLN A 116 4.75 -11.07 -12.68
C GLN A 116 4.47 -9.61 -13.05
N PRO A 117 4.63 -8.65 -12.12
CA PRO A 117 4.48 -7.25 -12.41
C PRO A 117 5.45 -6.80 -13.51
N ALA A 118 5.00 -5.90 -14.38
CA ALA A 118 5.87 -5.30 -15.37
C ALA A 118 7.01 -4.52 -14.68
N LEU A 119 8.23 -4.68 -15.17
CA LEU A 119 9.39 -3.92 -14.71
C LEU A 119 9.41 -2.55 -15.41
N ILE A 120 9.68 -1.51 -14.63
CA ILE A 120 9.92 -0.17 -15.15
C ILE A 120 11.43 0.08 -15.10
N ASN A 121 12.06 0.07 -16.27
CA ASN A 121 13.50 0.34 -16.40
C ASN A 121 13.68 1.82 -16.75
N GLY A 122 14.72 2.44 -16.21
CA GLY A 122 15.03 3.83 -16.50
C GLY A 122 16.48 4.18 -16.18
N THR A 123 16.80 5.45 -16.44
CA THR A 123 18.11 6.03 -16.12
C THR A 123 17.86 7.39 -15.49
N THR A 124 18.51 7.63 -14.36
CA THR A 124 18.36 8.90 -13.63
C THR A 124 18.90 10.07 -14.44
N THR A 125 18.16 11.17 -14.48
CA THR A 125 18.55 12.39 -15.19
C THR A 125 19.22 13.43 -14.28
N ALA A 126 19.23 13.19 -12.96
CA ALA A 126 19.95 13.99 -11.97
C ALA A 126 20.43 13.13 -10.81
N ALA A 127 21.47 13.59 -10.11
CA ALA A 127 21.90 12.96 -8.87
C ALA A 127 20.84 13.17 -7.78
N GLY A 128 20.49 12.11 -7.07
CA GLY A 128 19.53 12.14 -6.00
C GLY A 128 20.09 12.75 -4.71
N ALA A 129 19.42 13.74 -4.16
CA ALA A 129 19.74 14.22 -2.83
C ALA A 129 19.42 13.12 -1.81
N LYS A 130 20.37 12.83 -0.90
CA LYS A 130 20.16 11.92 0.23
C LYS A 130 20.01 12.73 1.50
N THR A 131 18.89 12.55 2.18
CA THR A 131 18.62 13.21 3.45
C THR A 131 17.90 12.22 4.36
N ALA A 132 18.47 11.96 5.53
CA ALA A 132 17.85 11.15 6.59
C ALA A 132 17.32 9.77 6.11
N GLY A 133 18.16 9.04 5.38
CA GLY A 133 17.81 7.71 4.87
C GLY A 133 16.93 7.69 3.62
N GLN A 134 16.43 8.86 3.19
CA GLN A 134 15.67 9.00 1.96
C GLN A 134 16.57 9.45 0.81
N CYS A 135 16.25 9.04 -0.41
CA CYS A 135 16.93 9.44 -1.63
C CYS A 135 15.90 9.77 -2.71
N ILE A 136 16.16 10.82 -3.48
CA ILE A 136 15.29 11.21 -4.59
C ILE A 136 15.78 10.51 -5.87
N LEU A 137 14.88 9.78 -6.53
CA LEU A 137 15.06 9.31 -7.90
C LEU A 137 14.44 10.33 -8.85
N THR A 138 15.23 10.86 -9.77
CA THR A 138 14.78 11.81 -10.79
C THR A 138 14.98 11.22 -12.17
N ASP A 139 13.91 11.08 -12.96
CA ASP A 139 13.98 10.65 -14.36
C ASP A 139 13.00 11.46 -15.21
N GLY A 140 13.55 12.46 -15.92
CA GLY A 140 12.77 13.35 -16.80
C GLY A 140 12.14 12.68 -18.02
N ALA A 141 12.53 11.43 -18.35
CA ALA A 141 11.97 10.67 -19.45
C ALA A 141 10.77 9.78 -19.04
N LYS A 142 10.41 9.77 -17.75
CA LYS A 142 9.32 8.96 -17.21
C LYS A 142 8.13 9.81 -16.80
N ALA A 143 6.98 9.15 -16.73
CA ALA A 143 5.72 9.71 -16.25
C ALA A 143 5.13 8.81 -15.16
N PHE A 144 5.71 8.90 -13.95
CA PHE A 144 5.41 8.01 -12.82
C PHE A 144 3.96 8.08 -12.30
N LEU A 145 3.26 9.18 -12.59
CA LEU A 145 1.86 9.35 -12.17
C LEU A 145 0.84 8.86 -13.21
N THR A 146 1.28 8.63 -14.47
CA THR A 146 0.37 8.30 -15.56
C THR A 146 0.79 7.03 -16.31
N THR A 147 1.73 7.13 -17.24
CA THR A 147 2.12 6.00 -18.09
C THR A 147 2.91 4.93 -17.34
N ASN A 148 3.81 5.34 -16.46
CA ASN A 148 4.66 4.44 -15.68
C ASN A 148 4.19 4.35 -14.24
N LEU A 149 2.90 4.23 -14.02
CA LEU A 149 2.29 4.24 -12.67
C LEU A 149 3.15 3.55 -11.61
N VAL A 150 3.70 4.34 -10.70
CA VAL A 150 4.48 3.89 -9.56
C VAL A 150 3.71 4.23 -8.29
N TYR A 151 3.75 3.33 -7.33
CA TYR A 151 3.05 3.50 -6.06
C TYR A 151 4.03 3.42 -4.88
N PRO A 152 3.72 4.05 -3.75
CA PRO A 152 4.41 3.73 -2.50
C PRO A 152 4.44 2.23 -2.27
N ARG A 153 5.57 1.70 -1.77
CA ARG A 153 5.88 0.29 -1.55
C ARG A 153 6.34 -0.50 -2.78
N ASP A 154 6.32 0.07 -3.99
CA ASP A 154 7.00 -0.56 -5.11
C ASP A 154 8.51 -0.71 -4.80
N VAL A 155 9.08 -1.83 -5.24
CA VAL A 155 10.50 -2.13 -5.01
C VAL A 155 11.34 -1.43 -6.06
N VAL A 156 12.38 -0.72 -5.64
CA VAL A 156 13.33 -0.07 -6.53
C VAL A 156 14.72 -0.66 -6.35
N HIS A 157 15.40 -0.93 -7.47
CA HIS A 157 16.78 -1.38 -7.52
C HIS A 157 17.63 -0.36 -8.29
N ASN A 158 18.66 0.19 -7.65
CA ASN A 158 19.70 0.97 -8.31
C ASN A 158 20.81 0.01 -8.80
N VAL A 159 20.89 -0.20 -10.10
CA VAL A 159 21.81 -1.16 -10.71
C VAL A 159 23.27 -0.73 -10.53
N ALA A 160 23.56 0.57 -10.59
CA ALA A 160 24.91 1.12 -10.49
C ALA A 160 25.49 1.01 -9.07
N ASP A 161 24.67 1.30 -8.05
CA ASP A 161 25.08 1.21 -6.63
C ASP A 161 24.84 -0.19 -6.04
N LYS A 162 24.10 -1.06 -6.75
CA LYS A 162 23.63 -2.38 -6.29
C LYS A 162 22.83 -2.28 -4.99
N SER A 163 22.03 -1.23 -4.88
CA SER A 163 21.16 -1.01 -3.73
C SER A 163 19.70 -1.34 -4.07
N ASP A 164 19.05 -1.98 -3.14
CA ASP A 164 17.61 -2.29 -3.17
C ASP A 164 16.86 -1.40 -2.20
N GLY A 165 15.61 -1.09 -2.49
CA GLY A 165 14.83 -0.27 -1.61
C GLY A 165 13.35 -0.22 -1.98
N LEU A 166 12.66 0.72 -1.38
CA LEU A 166 11.24 0.94 -1.59
C LEU A 166 10.97 2.38 -2.04
N VAL A 167 9.96 2.53 -2.87
CA VAL A 167 9.34 3.82 -3.13
C VAL A 167 8.54 4.22 -1.89
N LEU A 168 8.87 5.37 -1.31
CA LEU A 168 8.16 5.94 -0.16
C LEU A 168 7.00 6.82 -0.60
N SER A 169 7.23 7.65 -1.62
CA SER A 169 6.20 8.51 -2.20
C SER A 169 6.54 8.88 -3.64
N VAL A 170 5.50 9.23 -4.39
CA VAL A 170 5.61 9.82 -5.73
C VAL A 170 5.37 11.32 -5.58
N THR A 171 6.39 12.13 -5.82
CA THR A 171 6.30 13.59 -5.64
C THR A 171 5.62 14.25 -6.82
N ASP A 172 6.02 13.86 -8.03
CA ASP A 172 5.45 14.33 -9.28
C ASP A 172 5.69 13.32 -10.41
N ALA A 173 5.45 13.71 -11.65
CA ALA A 173 5.59 12.83 -12.81
C ALA A 173 7.01 12.28 -13.02
N THR A 174 8.04 12.94 -12.50
CA THR A 174 9.46 12.65 -12.76
C THR A 174 10.28 12.37 -11.51
N HIS A 175 9.70 12.53 -10.31
CA HIS A 175 10.39 12.39 -9.05
C HIS A 175 9.73 11.40 -8.10
N LEU A 176 10.56 10.51 -7.55
CA LEU A 176 10.18 9.56 -6.50
C LEU A 176 11.04 9.79 -5.27
N VAL A 177 10.45 9.74 -4.09
CA VAL A 177 11.20 9.59 -2.83
C VAL A 177 11.34 8.11 -2.55
N THR A 178 12.57 7.66 -2.34
CA THR A 178 12.91 6.25 -2.11
C THR A 178 13.74 6.09 -0.84
N ALA A 179 13.75 4.90 -0.27
CA ALA A 179 14.73 4.48 0.74
C ALA A 179 15.53 3.32 0.16
N LEU A 180 16.83 3.50 0.01
CA LEU A 180 17.75 2.50 -0.53
C LEU A 180 18.59 1.88 0.57
N PHE A 181 18.85 0.57 0.46
CA PHE A 181 19.61 -0.25 1.41
C PHE A 181 20.59 -1.13 0.62
N THR A 182 21.49 -1.79 1.31
CA THR A 182 22.40 -2.82 0.79
C THR A 182 23.51 -2.33 -0.17
N GLY A 183 23.41 -1.14 -0.72
CA GLY A 183 24.40 -0.55 -1.60
C GLY A 183 25.55 0.13 -0.84
N LYS A 184 26.55 0.61 -1.60
CA LYS A 184 27.67 1.36 -1.02
C LYS A 184 27.27 2.77 -0.59
N LYS A 185 26.48 3.45 -1.40
CA LYS A 185 26.09 4.85 -1.19
C LYS A 185 24.63 4.97 -0.78
N ASN A 186 23.80 4.00 -1.17
CA ASN A 186 22.34 4.04 -1.02
C ASN A 186 21.76 5.35 -1.55
N ALA A 187 22.21 5.77 -2.72
CA ALA A 187 21.84 7.02 -3.39
C ALA A 187 21.90 6.85 -4.90
N PHE A 188 21.16 7.67 -5.63
CA PHE A 188 21.22 7.73 -7.09
C PHE A 188 22.26 8.75 -7.54
N GLY A 189 23.16 8.34 -8.45
CA GLY A 189 23.98 9.25 -9.23
C GLY A 189 23.23 9.74 -10.48
N ASN A 190 23.76 10.76 -11.16
CA ASN A 190 23.28 11.12 -12.48
C ASN A 190 23.71 10.06 -13.49
N GLY A 191 22.78 9.54 -14.30
CA GLY A 191 23.04 8.48 -15.26
C GLY A 191 23.00 7.06 -14.69
N ASP A 192 22.62 6.87 -13.42
CA ASP A 192 22.45 5.55 -12.83
C ASP A 192 21.24 4.84 -13.46
N SER A 193 21.46 3.60 -13.89
CA SER A 193 20.37 2.73 -14.32
C SER A 193 19.63 2.19 -13.12
N TYR A 194 18.31 2.14 -13.22
CA TYR A 194 17.45 1.60 -12.18
C TYR A 194 16.33 0.73 -12.73
N VAL A 195 15.78 -0.11 -11.88
CA VAL A 195 14.61 -0.96 -12.15
C VAL A 195 13.60 -0.77 -11.04
N ILE A 196 12.34 -0.52 -11.37
CA ILE A 196 11.24 -0.54 -10.41
C ILE A 196 10.37 -1.74 -10.72
N GLN A 197 10.16 -2.58 -9.70
CA GLN A 197 9.22 -3.68 -9.73
C GLN A 197 7.97 -3.31 -8.95
N ARG A 198 6.84 -3.35 -9.60
CA ARG A 198 5.57 -3.09 -8.92
C ARG A 198 5.30 -4.15 -7.87
N ALA A 199 4.98 -3.72 -6.66
CA ALA A 199 4.58 -4.60 -5.56
C ALA A 199 3.08 -4.96 -5.63
N THR A 200 2.40 -4.61 -6.71
CA THR A 200 0.97 -4.92 -6.93
C THR A 200 0.73 -6.41 -6.88
N ALA A 201 0.00 -6.86 -5.87
CA ALA A 201 -0.34 -8.27 -5.67
C ALA A 201 -1.80 -8.58 -6.04
N LYS A 202 -2.64 -7.57 -6.26
CA LYS A 202 -4.08 -7.71 -6.50
C LYS A 202 -4.51 -7.05 -7.80
N GLN A 203 -5.52 -7.65 -8.42
CA GLN A 203 -6.19 -7.13 -9.60
C GLN A 203 -7.70 -7.10 -9.39
N LEU A 204 -8.34 -6.07 -9.93
CA LEU A 204 -9.78 -6.05 -10.13
C LEU A 204 -10.08 -6.72 -11.47
N TYR A 205 -10.92 -7.74 -11.47
CA TYR A 205 -11.32 -8.49 -12.64
C TYR A 205 -12.82 -8.27 -12.91
N LEU A 206 -13.14 -7.81 -14.10
CA LEU A 206 -14.51 -7.56 -14.56
C LEU A 206 -15.07 -8.79 -15.26
N ASP A 207 -16.38 -9.00 -15.16
CA ASP A 207 -17.08 -10.10 -15.87
C ASP A 207 -17.18 -9.86 -17.38
N ALA A 208 -17.20 -8.61 -17.82
CA ALA A 208 -17.14 -8.23 -19.22
C ALA A 208 -16.05 -7.17 -19.43
N PRO A 209 -15.28 -7.23 -20.52
CA PRO A 209 -14.37 -6.15 -20.88
C PRO A 209 -15.17 -4.91 -21.27
N SER A 210 -14.58 -3.73 -21.05
CA SER A 210 -15.12 -2.50 -21.63
C SER A 210 -14.98 -2.55 -23.16
N GLU A 211 -15.99 -2.15 -23.88
CA GLU A 211 -15.91 -2.02 -25.35
C GLU A 211 -15.15 -0.75 -25.75
N THR A 212 -15.08 0.24 -24.85
CA THR A 212 -14.54 1.56 -25.11
C THR A 212 -13.43 1.92 -24.13
N ASP A 213 -12.42 2.64 -24.62
CA ASP A 213 -11.39 3.26 -23.79
C ASP A 213 -11.94 4.46 -23.03
N GLY A 214 -11.33 4.76 -21.87
CA GLY A 214 -11.55 6.01 -21.18
C GLY A 214 -12.70 6.03 -20.18
N HIS A 215 -13.47 4.96 -20.03
CA HIS A 215 -14.42 4.82 -18.93
C HIS A 215 -13.65 4.73 -17.60
N THR A 216 -14.29 5.03 -16.48
CA THR A 216 -13.59 5.02 -15.20
C THR A 216 -14.19 4.05 -14.19
N ILE A 217 -13.31 3.39 -13.44
CA ILE A 217 -13.66 2.48 -12.34
C ILE A 217 -13.14 3.10 -11.07
N THR A 218 -14.03 3.51 -10.19
CA THR A 218 -13.67 4.09 -8.89
C THR A 218 -13.74 3.01 -7.82
N VAL A 219 -12.61 2.72 -7.19
CA VAL A 219 -12.45 1.65 -6.20
C VAL A 219 -12.06 2.24 -4.86
N PRO A 220 -12.95 2.31 -3.87
CA PRO A 220 -12.60 2.64 -2.49
C PRO A 220 -11.99 1.42 -1.80
N TYR A 221 -10.89 1.61 -1.08
CA TYR A 221 -10.16 0.51 -0.47
C TYR A 221 -9.49 0.90 0.85
N ILE A 222 -9.19 -0.10 1.67
CA ILE A 222 -8.30 0.02 2.83
C ILE A 222 -6.88 -0.06 2.31
N CYS A 223 -6.07 0.95 2.61
CA CYS A 223 -4.69 1.03 2.14
C CYS A 223 -3.69 0.73 3.25
N MET A 224 -2.52 0.23 2.88
CA MET A 224 -1.38 0.18 3.77
C MET A 224 -0.96 1.61 4.15
N PRO A 225 -0.42 1.83 5.36
CA PRO A 225 0.21 3.11 5.70
C PRO A 225 1.44 3.34 4.82
N ASP A 226 1.88 4.60 4.75
CA ASP A 226 3.14 4.92 4.07
C ASP A 226 4.30 4.16 4.75
N PRO A 227 5.25 3.59 3.98
CA PRO A 227 6.33 2.79 4.54
C PRO A 227 7.27 3.64 5.41
N VAL A 228 7.71 3.10 6.54
CA VAL A 228 8.61 3.76 7.48
C VAL A 228 9.99 3.14 7.35
N TYR A 229 10.86 3.74 6.54
CA TYR A 229 12.22 3.27 6.33
C TYR A 229 13.27 4.38 6.47
N SER A 230 12.95 5.43 7.20
CA SER A 230 13.85 6.54 7.46
C SER A 230 13.51 7.24 8.77
N ASP A 231 14.46 8.03 9.29
CA ASP A 231 14.27 8.84 10.51
C ASP A 231 13.15 9.87 10.41
N TYR A 232 12.74 10.22 9.19
CA TYR A 232 11.65 11.16 8.90
C TYR A 232 10.40 10.49 8.32
N GLY A 233 10.28 9.18 8.48
CA GLY A 233 9.06 8.47 8.09
C GLY A 233 7.91 8.85 9.00
N PHE A 234 7.02 9.71 8.53
CA PHE A 234 5.79 10.04 9.23
C PHE A 234 4.67 9.15 8.73
N TRP A 235 4.04 8.43 9.64
CA TRP A 235 2.79 7.79 9.32
C TRP A 235 1.70 8.85 9.16
N ARG A 236 0.86 8.72 8.15
CA ARG A 236 -0.39 9.49 8.07
C ARG A 236 -1.43 9.01 9.09
N LEU A 237 -0.97 8.37 10.13
CA LEU A 237 -1.78 7.90 11.24
C LEU A 237 -1.79 8.94 12.35
N PRO A 238 -2.93 9.17 13.02
CA PRO A 238 -2.98 10.00 14.19
C PRO A 238 -1.99 9.53 15.26
N ALA A 239 -1.36 10.48 15.96
CA ALA A 239 -0.36 10.18 16.99
C ALA A 239 -0.89 9.25 18.09
N THR A 240 -2.21 9.26 18.34
CA THR A 240 -2.88 8.36 19.28
C THR A 240 -2.73 6.88 18.96
N TYR A 241 -2.37 6.52 17.73
CA TYR A 241 -2.20 5.13 17.28
C TYR A 241 -0.77 4.63 17.37
N CYS A 242 0.19 5.54 17.56
CA CYS A 242 1.61 5.19 17.63
C CYS A 242 1.92 4.21 18.76
N HIS A 243 1.20 4.30 19.90
CA HIS A 243 1.40 3.38 21.01
C HIS A 243 1.05 1.93 20.64
N GLY A 244 -0.09 1.70 20.00
CA GLY A 244 -0.47 0.36 19.52
C GLY A 244 0.53 -0.22 18.54
N ILE A 245 0.99 0.59 17.59
CA ILE A 245 2.00 0.17 16.60
C ILE A 245 3.33 -0.15 17.27
N ALA A 246 3.75 0.66 18.25
CA ALA A 246 4.98 0.41 19.03
C ALA A 246 4.89 -0.90 19.82
N CYS A 247 3.73 -1.20 20.40
CA CYS A 247 3.51 -2.46 21.11
C CYS A 247 3.62 -3.67 20.18
N GLU A 248 3.01 -3.62 18.99
CA GLU A 248 3.10 -4.71 18.02
C GLU A 248 4.53 -4.90 17.49
N ALA A 249 5.25 -3.81 17.21
CA ALA A 249 6.65 -3.88 16.80
C ALA A 249 7.53 -4.49 17.92
N ALA A 250 7.27 -4.14 19.18
CA ALA A 250 7.94 -4.72 20.33
C ALA A 250 7.63 -6.22 20.47
N PHE A 251 6.37 -6.62 20.29
CA PHE A 251 5.98 -8.03 20.26
C PHE A 251 6.74 -8.81 19.19
N LEU A 252 6.77 -8.31 17.96
CA LEU A 252 7.47 -8.97 16.85
C LEU A 252 8.97 -9.13 17.12
N PHE A 253 9.59 -8.09 17.71
CA PHE A 253 11.01 -8.11 18.04
C PHE A 253 11.31 -9.11 19.16
N GLN A 254 10.62 -9.03 20.31
CA GLN A 254 10.84 -9.90 21.45
C GLN A 254 10.52 -11.36 21.14
N ASN A 255 9.51 -11.61 20.35
CA ASN A 255 9.18 -12.97 19.88
C ASN A 255 10.33 -13.58 19.06
N ARG A 256 11.02 -12.78 18.24
CA ARG A 256 12.23 -13.22 17.53
C ARG A 256 13.38 -13.52 18.49
N GLU A 257 13.57 -12.69 19.50
CA GLU A 257 14.65 -12.87 20.49
C GLU A 257 14.37 -14.00 21.49
N GLY A 258 13.18 -14.61 21.44
CA GLY A 258 12.79 -15.73 22.31
C GLY A 258 12.26 -15.31 23.69
N ASP A 259 12.07 -14.02 23.94
CA ASP A 259 11.42 -13.52 25.14
C ASP A 259 9.90 -13.51 24.99
N TYR A 260 9.30 -14.67 25.07
CA TYR A 260 7.87 -14.86 24.86
C TYR A 260 7.00 -14.20 25.94
N VAL A 261 7.52 -14.04 27.16
CA VAL A 261 6.76 -13.46 28.27
C VAL A 261 6.54 -11.97 28.04
N SER A 262 7.61 -11.25 27.68
CA SER A 262 7.51 -9.82 27.35
C SER A 262 6.75 -9.62 26.04
N ALA A 263 6.93 -10.50 25.05
CA ALA A 263 6.19 -10.49 23.79
C ALA A 263 4.67 -10.56 24.03
N ASP A 264 4.18 -11.54 24.80
CA ASP A 264 2.76 -11.70 25.10
C ASP A 264 2.16 -10.46 25.76
N ARG A 265 2.89 -9.83 26.67
CA ARG A 265 2.47 -8.57 27.31
C ARG A 265 2.23 -7.47 26.29
N HIS A 266 3.14 -7.28 25.35
CA HIS A 266 2.99 -6.27 24.29
C HIS A 266 1.86 -6.61 23.33
N HIS A 267 1.66 -7.87 22.99
CA HIS A 267 0.53 -8.29 22.17
C HIS A 267 -0.84 -8.04 22.83
N ILE A 268 -0.92 -8.22 24.15
CA ILE A 268 -2.14 -7.87 24.90
C ILE A 268 -2.42 -6.37 24.80
N LEU A 269 -1.41 -5.52 24.99
CA LEU A 269 -1.54 -4.05 24.85
C LEU A 269 -1.98 -3.65 23.44
N PHE A 270 -1.38 -4.23 22.41
CA PHE A 270 -1.78 -4.04 21.02
C PHE A 270 -3.26 -4.37 20.80
N THR A 271 -3.70 -5.53 21.29
CA THR A 271 -5.09 -5.98 21.17
C THR A 271 -6.07 -5.02 21.87
N GLN A 272 -5.67 -4.45 23.03
CA GLN A 272 -6.46 -3.46 23.74
C GLN A 272 -6.61 -2.16 22.94
N GLU A 273 -5.52 -1.69 22.29
CA GLU A 273 -5.55 -0.51 21.44
C GLU A 273 -6.46 -0.70 20.21
N ILE A 274 -6.41 -1.87 19.56
CA ILE A 274 -7.33 -2.20 18.48
C ILE A 274 -8.79 -2.15 18.93
N ARG A 275 -9.10 -2.72 20.08
CA ARG A 275 -10.48 -2.69 20.61
C ARG A 275 -10.93 -1.26 20.93
N ARG A 276 -10.05 -0.44 21.50
CA ARG A 276 -10.32 0.97 21.74
C ARG A 276 -10.66 1.69 20.43
N MET A 277 -9.83 1.54 19.42
CA MET A 277 -10.03 2.14 18.11
C MET A 277 -11.35 1.75 17.45
N ARG A 278 -11.65 0.46 17.43
CA ARG A 278 -12.91 -0.03 16.86
C ARG A 278 -14.12 0.56 17.60
N SER A 279 -14.04 0.74 18.92
CA SER A 279 -15.09 1.36 19.70
C SER A 279 -15.26 2.85 19.40
N GLU A 280 -14.17 3.57 19.20
CA GLU A 280 -14.19 4.99 18.80
C GLU A 280 -14.79 5.18 17.41
N GLN A 281 -14.40 4.35 16.44
CA GLN A 281 -14.98 4.35 15.09
C GLN A 281 -16.49 4.05 15.11
N ALA A 282 -16.90 3.07 15.90
CA ALA A 282 -18.32 2.75 16.05
C ALA A 282 -19.11 3.92 16.66
N ARG A 283 -18.56 4.61 17.65
CA ARG A 283 -19.18 5.81 18.26
C ARG A 283 -19.26 6.97 17.26
N ALA A 284 -18.20 7.21 16.49
CA ALA A 284 -18.20 8.24 15.47
C ALA A 284 -19.25 7.98 14.37
N ALA A 285 -19.45 6.73 13.98
CA ALA A 285 -20.46 6.34 12.99
C ALA A 285 -21.91 6.52 13.50
N LEU A 286 -22.11 6.52 14.82
CA LEU A 286 -23.43 6.70 15.45
C LEU A 286 -23.77 8.18 15.72
N GLN A 287 -22.83 9.10 15.56
CA GLN A 287 -23.12 10.54 15.75
C GLN A 287 -23.95 11.07 14.57
N PRO A 288 -25.15 11.61 14.82
CA PRO A 288 -25.95 12.21 13.76
C PRO A 288 -25.27 13.50 13.26
N GLY A 289 -24.74 13.48 12.08
CA GLY A 289 -24.06 14.62 11.43
C GLY A 289 -22.76 14.33 10.69
N ALA A 290 -22.13 13.18 10.88
CA ALA A 290 -20.85 12.83 10.25
C ALA A 290 -20.97 12.29 8.80
N GLY A 291 -22.10 12.43 8.16
CA GLY A 291 -22.38 11.80 6.87
C GLY A 291 -23.09 12.67 5.84
N ARG A 292 -22.76 13.96 5.76
CA ARG A 292 -23.20 14.80 4.63
C ARG A 292 -22.05 15.70 4.20
N TYR A 293 -21.18 15.18 3.36
CA TYR A 293 -20.43 15.96 2.36
C TYR A 293 -20.12 15.06 1.18
#